data_f0c1476bdccc1e668145cef5c15401e9
#
_entry.id   f0c1476bdccc1e668145cef5c15401e9
#
_cell.length_a   1.000
_cell.length_b   1.000
_cell.length_c   1.000
_cell.angle_alpha   90.00
_cell.angle_beta   90.00
_cell.angle_gamma   90.00
#
_symmetry.space_group_name_H-M   'P 1'
#
loop_
_entity.id
_entity.type
_entity.pdbx_description
1 polymer ?
#
loop_
_entity_poly.entity_id
_entity_poly.type
_entity_poly.pdbx_seq_one_letter_code
_entity_poly.pdbx_strand_id
1 'polypeptide(L)'
;FQNIGGGKKKSRKLKISEALKLLTDEEAAKLVNDEDVKLEAVRAVEQNGIVFLDELDKIASRSEMQGADVSRQGVQRDLLPLVEGTTVSTKYGMIKTDHILFIASGAFHLAKPSDLIPELQGRFPIRVELDSLSVADFECILTQTDACLTRQYEALLATEGVTLEFAEAGVRRLAEIAYQVNEKTENIGARRLHTV
;
A
#
# COMPACT_ATOMS: atom_id res chain seq x y z
N PHE A 1 -23.55 -29.38 26.41
CA PHE A 1 -22.36 -30.04 26.98
C PHE A 1 -21.22 -29.00 26.96
N GLN A 2 -20.94 -28.46 28.16
CA GLN A 2 -19.84 -27.53 28.40
C GLN A 2 -18.52 -28.29 28.24
N ASN A 3 -17.66 -27.81 27.35
CA ASN A 3 -16.30 -28.31 27.21
C ASN A 3 -15.42 -27.58 28.25
N ILE A 4 -15.28 -28.18 29.43
CA ILE A 4 -14.36 -27.75 30.49
C ILE A 4 -12.96 -28.23 30.09
N GLY A 5 -12.29 -27.47 29.24
CA GLY A 5 -10.88 -27.67 28.92
C GLY A 5 -10.01 -27.02 30.02
N GLY A 6 -9.71 -27.76 31.07
CA GLY A 6 -8.76 -27.38 32.10
C GLY A 6 -7.35 -27.22 31.50
N GLY A 7 -6.95 -25.99 31.16
CA GLY A 7 -5.58 -25.68 30.76
C GLY A 7 -4.63 -26.01 31.93
N LYS A 8 -3.73 -26.98 31.74
CA LYS A 8 -2.65 -27.28 32.69
C LYS A 8 -1.85 -26.00 32.91
N LYS A 9 -1.98 -25.41 34.11
CA LYS A 9 -1.11 -24.31 34.56
C LYS A 9 0.33 -24.82 34.59
N LYS A 10 1.12 -24.46 33.58
CA LYS A 10 2.57 -24.72 33.57
C LYS A 10 3.23 -23.67 34.49
N SER A 11 3.71 -24.12 35.66
CA SER A 11 4.53 -23.23 36.48
C SER A 11 5.91 -23.08 35.83
N ARG A 12 6.33 -21.86 35.58
CA ARG A 12 7.67 -21.50 35.10
C ARG A 12 8.39 -20.73 36.19
N LYS A 13 9.65 -21.06 36.45
CA LYS A 13 10.54 -20.23 37.27
C LYS A 13 11.17 -19.19 36.36
N LEU A 14 10.93 -17.92 36.61
CA LEU A 14 11.45 -16.78 35.85
C LEU A 14 12.16 -15.80 36.81
N LYS A 15 13.04 -14.98 36.29
CA LYS A 15 13.57 -13.83 37.03
C LYS A 15 12.43 -12.84 37.29
N ILE A 16 12.51 -12.11 38.43
CA ILE A 16 11.43 -11.18 38.85
C ILE A 16 11.15 -10.15 37.75
N SER A 17 12.17 -9.61 37.09
CA SER A 17 11.99 -8.63 36.01
C SER A 17 11.24 -9.20 34.78
N GLU A 18 11.52 -10.45 34.42
CA GLU A 18 10.84 -11.15 33.31
C GLU A 18 9.40 -11.50 33.69
N ALA A 19 9.20 -11.96 34.93
CA ALA A 19 7.88 -12.26 35.47
C ALA A 19 6.99 -11.01 35.52
N LEU A 20 7.54 -9.89 35.96
CA LEU A 20 6.80 -8.62 36.02
C LEU A 20 6.38 -8.14 34.64
N LYS A 21 7.26 -8.22 33.65
CA LYS A 21 6.92 -7.87 32.27
C LYS A 21 5.79 -8.76 31.72
N LEU A 22 5.92 -10.08 31.88
CA LEU A 22 4.90 -11.02 31.44
C LEU A 22 3.54 -10.78 32.11
N LEU A 23 3.53 -10.51 33.43
CA LEU A 23 2.29 -10.21 34.16
C LEU A 23 1.69 -8.88 33.71
N THR A 24 2.52 -7.88 33.43
CA THR A 24 2.05 -6.59 32.89
C THR A 24 1.40 -6.79 31.53
N ASP A 25 2.04 -7.54 30.63
CA ASP A 25 1.51 -7.84 29.31
C ASP A 25 0.19 -8.65 29.39
N GLU A 26 0.12 -9.61 30.32
CA GLU A 26 -1.08 -10.43 30.56
C GLU A 26 -2.24 -9.60 31.13
N GLU A 27 -1.98 -8.71 32.09
CA GLU A 27 -3.01 -7.81 32.62
C GLU A 27 -3.43 -6.75 31.60
N ALA A 28 -2.50 -6.19 30.81
CA ALA A 28 -2.82 -5.27 29.74
C ALA A 28 -3.72 -5.92 28.68
N ALA A 29 -3.46 -7.18 28.32
CA ALA A 29 -4.30 -7.93 27.39
C ALA A 29 -5.73 -8.15 27.90
N LYS A 30 -5.94 -8.25 29.23
CA LYS A 30 -7.28 -8.35 29.82
C LYS A 30 -8.08 -7.05 29.77
N LEU A 31 -7.40 -5.90 29.65
CA LEU A 31 -8.04 -4.59 29.54
C LEU A 31 -8.56 -4.30 28.12
N VAL A 32 -8.11 -5.06 27.14
CA VAL A 32 -8.54 -4.93 25.74
C VAL A 32 -9.56 -6.01 25.42
N ASN A 33 -10.76 -5.59 25.07
CA ASN A 33 -11.78 -6.52 24.57
C ASN A 33 -11.64 -6.68 23.05
N ASP A 34 -11.16 -7.84 22.61
CA ASP A 34 -10.95 -8.14 21.20
C ASP A 34 -12.22 -7.99 20.35
N GLU A 35 -13.39 -8.24 20.92
CA GLU A 35 -14.66 -8.08 20.20
C GLU A 35 -14.99 -6.59 19.98
N ASP A 36 -14.75 -5.74 20.99
CA ASP A 36 -14.95 -4.29 20.85
C ASP A 36 -13.95 -3.70 19.83
N VAL A 37 -12.70 -4.16 19.84
CA VAL A 37 -11.69 -3.76 18.83
C VAL A 37 -12.13 -4.13 17.43
N LYS A 38 -12.66 -5.35 17.21
CA LYS A 38 -13.17 -5.79 15.91
C LYS A 38 -14.36 -4.96 15.46
N LEU A 39 -15.31 -4.69 16.36
CA LEU A 39 -16.48 -3.87 16.04
C LEU A 39 -16.07 -2.44 15.65
N GLU A 40 -15.15 -1.84 16.40
CA GLU A 40 -14.65 -0.50 16.08
C GLU A 40 -13.86 -0.49 14.77
N ALA A 41 -13.04 -1.51 14.51
CA ALA A 41 -12.31 -1.66 13.25
C ALA A 41 -13.26 -1.77 12.05
N VAL A 42 -14.34 -2.56 12.16
CA VAL A 42 -15.36 -2.67 11.10
C VAL A 42 -16.01 -1.30 10.87
N ARG A 43 -16.42 -0.60 11.91
CA ARG A 43 -17.00 0.75 11.79
C ARG A 43 -16.02 1.74 11.15
N ALA A 44 -14.76 1.72 11.58
CA ALA A 44 -13.73 2.60 11.04
C ALA A 44 -13.50 2.34 9.55
N VAL A 45 -13.46 1.08 9.11
CA VAL A 45 -13.33 0.72 7.69
C VAL A 45 -14.53 1.17 6.90
N GLU A 46 -15.76 0.92 7.38
CA GLU A 46 -16.99 1.30 6.68
C GLU A 46 -17.14 2.83 6.50
N GLN A 47 -16.64 3.63 7.44
CA GLN A 47 -16.85 5.09 7.44
C GLN A 47 -15.62 5.88 6.94
N ASN A 48 -14.42 5.34 7.13
CA ASN A 48 -13.17 6.04 6.87
C ASN A 48 -12.18 5.21 6.02
N GLY A 49 -12.63 4.06 5.49
CA GLY A 49 -11.79 3.17 4.71
C GLY A 49 -11.34 3.80 3.39
N ILE A 50 -10.10 3.50 2.99
CA ILE A 50 -9.55 3.85 1.69
C ILE A 50 -9.04 2.56 1.03
N VAL A 51 -9.43 2.33 -0.21
CA VAL A 51 -8.98 1.18 -1.01
C VAL A 51 -8.25 1.68 -2.25
N PHE A 52 -7.03 1.21 -2.45
CA PHE A 52 -6.26 1.46 -3.65
C PHE A 52 -6.38 0.29 -4.62
N LEU A 53 -6.75 0.60 -5.87
CA LEU A 53 -6.77 -0.34 -6.99
C LEU A 53 -5.63 0.04 -7.93
N ASP A 54 -4.51 -0.68 -7.83
CA ASP A 54 -3.35 -0.40 -8.67
C ASP A 54 -3.43 -1.15 -10.01
N GLU A 55 -2.72 -0.65 -11.00
CA GLU A 55 -2.66 -1.23 -12.36
C GLU A 55 -4.03 -1.38 -13.05
N LEU A 56 -4.95 -0.43 -12.86
CA LEU A 56 -6.29 -0.49 -13.47
C LEU A 56 -6.23 -0.51 -15.01
N ASP A 57 -5.17 0.02 -15.62
CA ASP A 57 -4.92 -0.04 -17.06
C ASP A 57 -4.75 -1.47 -17.60
N LYS A 58 -4.37 -2.44 -16.76
CA LYS A 58 -4.20 -3.85 -17.14
C LYS A 58 -5.53 -4.55 -17.43
N ILE A 59 -6.61 -4.06 -16.86
CA ILE A 59 -7.97 -4.59 -17.08
C ILE A 59 -8.75 -3.76 -18.11
N ALA A 60 -8.21 -2.63 -18.58
CA ALA A 60 -8.80 -1.87 -19.68
C ALA A 60 -8.71 -2.67 -20.98
N SER A 61 -9.81 -2.78 -21.71
CA SER A 61 -9.89 -3.55 -22.96
C SER A 61 -9.48 -2.69 -24.15
N ARG A 62 -8.57 -3.18 -25.00
CA ARG A 62 -8.42 -2.68 -26.36
C ARG A 62 -9.29 -3.50 -27.29
N SER A 63 -10.08 -2.85 -28.13
CA SER A 63 -11.08 -3.46 -29.03
C SER A 63 -10.55 -4.40 -30.13
N GLU A 64 -9.29 -4.80 -30.11
CA GLU A 64 -8.68 -5.48 -31.26
C GLU A 64 -8.30 -6.97 -31.04
N MET A 65 -8.47 -7.55 -29.87
CA MET A 65 -8.15 -8.96 -29.62
C MET A 65 -9.36 -9.74 -29.04
N GLN A 66 -10.05 -10.48 -29.90
CA GLN A 66 -11.12 -11.40 -29.50
C GLN A 66 -10.55 -12.51 -28.58
N GLY A 67 -11.06 -12.59 -27.38
CA GLY A 67 -10.77 -13.68 -26.41
C GLY A 67 -10.23 -13.19 -25.06
N ALA A 68 -9.17 -12.41 -25.05
CA ALA A 68 -8.61 -11.82 -23.80
C ALA A 68 -9.50 -10.69 -23.23
N ASP A 69 -10.26 -10.02 -24.08
CA ASP A 69 -11.13 -8.89 -23.71
C ASP A 69 -12.34 -9.32 -22.87
N VAL A 70 -12.89 -10.51 -23.11
CA VAL A 70 -14.03 -11.02 -22.31
C VAL A 70 -13.60 -11.22 -20.86
N SER A 71 -12.38 -11.72 -20.62
CA SER A 71 -11.84 -11.90 -19.27
C SER A 71 -11.59 -10.57 -18.57
N ARG A 72 -11.02 -9.58 -19.27
CA ARG A 72 -10.76 -8.23 -18.70
C ARG A 72 -12.05 -7.49 -18.35
N GLN A 73 -13.05 -7.54 -19.25
CA GLN A 73 -14.37 -6.98 -18.97
C GLN A 73 -15.07 -7.71 -17.82
N GLY A 74 -14.86 -9.03 -17.67
CA GLY A 74 -15.33 -9.81 -16.54
C GLY A 74 -14.80 -9.23 -15.21
N VAL A 75 -13.48 -9.03 -15.12
CA VAL A 75 -12.85 -8.43 -13.93
C VAL A 75 -13.40 -7.03 -13.63
N GLN A 76 -13.59 -6.19 -14.65
CA GLN A 76 -14.19 -4.86 -14.43
C GLN A 76 -15.61 -4.95 -13.87
N ARG A 77 -16.43 -5.91 -14.36
CA ARG A 77 -17.79 -6.14 -13.85
C ARG A 77 -17.78 -6.72 -12.43
N ASP A 78 -16.78 -7.52 -12.07
CA ASP A 78 -16.63 -8.04 -10.71
C ASP A 78 -16.22 -6.96 -9.70
N LEU A 79 -15.48 -5.93 -10.14
CA LEU A 79 -15.13 -4.77 -9.32
C LEU A 79 -16.31 -3.80 -9.13
N LEU A 80 -17.22 -3.76 -10.08
CA LEU A 80 -18.31 -2.78 -10.08
C LEU A 80 -19.17 -2.80 -8.80
N PRO A 81 -19.64 -3.94 -8.29
CA PRO A 81 -20.38 -3.98 -7.04
C PRO A 81 -19.61 -3.41 -5.84
N LEU A 82 -18.28 -3.59 -5.80
CA LEU A 82 -17.44 -3.07 -4.71
C LEU A 82 -17.44 -1.54 -4.70
N VAL A 83 -17.29 -0.90 -5.87
CA VAL A 83 -17.26 0.57 -5.98
C VAL A 83 -18.67 1.20 -5.99
N GLU A 84 -19.70 0.41 -6.26
CA GLU A 84 -21.10 0.86 -6.20
C GLU A 84 -21.69 0.82 -4.79
N GLY A 85 -21.12 0.01 -3.93
CA GLY A 85 -21.62 -0.27 -2.59
C GLY A 85 -22.21 -1.67 -2.48
N THR A 86 -21.58 -2.51 -1.69
CA THR A 86 -22.02 -3.88 -1.41
C THR A 86 -21.59 -4.29 -0.01
N THR A 87 -22.07 -5.46 0.42
CA THR A 87 -21.64 -6.05 1.68
C THR A 87 -20.66 -7.20 1.41
N VAL A 88 -19.46 -7.07 1.93
CA VAL A 88 -18.36 -8.05 1.78
C VAL A 88 -18.19 -8.84 3.06
N SER A 89 -18.10 -10.17 2.97
CA SER A 89 -17.79 -11.03 4.10
C SER A 89 -16.28 -11.08 4.33
N THR A 90 -15.86 -10.79 5.54
CA THR A 90 -14.46 -10.86 5.96
C THR A 90 -14.30 -11.74 7.20
N LYS A 91 -13.07 -12.06 7.56
CA LYS A 91 -12.78 -12.79 8.80
C LYS A 91 -13.13 -12.01 10.08
N TYR A 92 -13.42 -10.72 9.95
CA TYR A 92 -13.80 -9.84 11.08
C TYR A 92 -15.29 -9.49 11.07
N GLY A 93 -16.06 -9.97 10.10
CA GLY A 93 -17.48 -9.69 9.95
C GLY A 93 -17.84 -9.18 8.58
N MET A 94 -19.09 -8.78 8.42
CA MET A 94 -19.62 -8.17 7.20
C MET A 94 -19.25 -6.70 7.17
N ILE A 95 -18.75 -6.21 6.04
CA ILE A 95 -18.33 -4.82 5.82
C ILE A 95 -19.10 -4.25 4.64
N LYS A 96 -19.72 -3.10 4.82
CA LYS A 96 -20.36 -2.33 3.75
C LYS A 96 -19.37 -1.39 3.09
N THR A 97 -19.37 -1.36 1.75
CA THR A 97 -18.40 -0.56 0.98
C THR A 97 -18.93 0.81 0.54
N ASP A 98 -20.16 1.15 0.92
CA ASP A 98 -20.89 2.36 0.46
C ASP A 98 -20.14 3.67 0.72
N HIS A 99 -19.39 3.77 1.84
CA HIS A 99 -18.66 4.98 2.23
C HIS A 99 -17.13 4.83 2.14
N ILE A 100 -16.65 3.72 1.57
CA ILE A 100 -15.22 3.52 1.34
C ILE A 100 -14.77 4.37 0.16
N LEU A 101 -13.68 5.10 0.32
CA LEU A 101 -13.05 5.82 -0.78
C LEU A 101 -12.21 4.85 -1.64
N PHE A 102 -12.54 4.77 -2.92
CA PHE A 102 -11.74 4.00 -3.88
C PHE A 102 -10.85 4.93 -4.70
N ILE A 103 -9.56 4.65 -4.72
CA ILE A 103 -8.57 5.36 -5.51
C ILE A 103 -7.95 4.36 -6.48
N ALA A 104 -8.14 4.59 -7.77
CA ALA A 104 -7.58 3.74 -8.81
C ALA A 104 -6.38 4.42 -9.47
N SER A 105 -5.32 3.65 -9.72
CA SER A 105 -4.12 4.09 -10.42
C SER A 105 -3.80 3.18 -11.60
N GLY A 106 -3.09 3.72 -12.57
CA GLY A 106 -2.62 2.97 -13.74
C GLY A 106 -1.74 3.86 -14.63
N ALA A 107 -0.82 3.24 -15.32
CA ALA A 107 0.10 3.95 -16.20
C ALA A 107 -0.57 4.42 -17.52
N PHE A 108 -1.59 3.73 -17.98
CA PHE A 108 -2.36 4.02 -19.20
C PHE A 108 -1.52 4.33 -20.47
N HIS A 109 -0.32 3.75 -20.56
CA HIS A 109 0.55 3.94 -21.74
C HIS A 109 -0.06 3.36 -23.02
N LEU A 110 -0.71 2.22 -22.90
CA LEU A 110 -1.28 1.48 -24.02
C LEU A 110 -2.81 1.54 -24.09
N ALA A 111 -3.46 1.66 -22.97
CA ALA A 111 -4.89 1.85 -22.83
C ALA A 111 -5.19 3.28 -22.37
N LYS A 112 -6.45 3.69 -22.47
CA LYS A 112 -6.94 4.98 -21.96
C LYS A 112 -7.97 4.73 -20.88
N PRO A 113 -8.21 5.65 -19.94
CA PRO A 113 -9.31 5.57 -19.01
C PRO A 113 -10.70 5.39 -19.70
N SER A 114 -10.82 5.87 -20.94
CA SER A 114 -12.02 5.67 -21.78
C SER A 114 -12.22 4.24 -22.29
N ASP A 115 -11.22 3.37 -22.17
CA ASP A 115 -11.30 1.96 -22.56
C ASP A 115 -11.84 1.06 -21.44
N LEU A 116 -12.09 1.63 -20.27
CA LEU A 116 -12.86 0.99 -19.19
C LEU A 116 -14.34 0.96 -19.55
N ILE A 117 -15.09 0.00 -19.00
CA ILE A 117 -16.56 -0.03 -19.23
C ILE A 117 -17.22 1.25 -18.70
N PRO A 118 -18.26 1.76 -19.39
CA PRO A 118 -18.87 3.04 -19.03
C PRO A 118 -19.32 3.15 -17.59
N GLU A 119 -19.83 2.06 -17.03
CA GLU A 119 -20.30 1.99 -15.64
C GLU A 119 -19.14 2.27 -14.67
N LEU A 120 -17.98 1.66 -14.90
CA LEU A 120 -16.80 1.87 -14.05
C LEU A 120 -16.23 3.29 -14.22
N GLN A 121 -16.24 3.84 -15.44
CA GLN A 121 -15.84 5.23 -15.67
C GLN A 121 -16.71 6.21 -14.86
N GLY A 122 -18.01 5.94 -14.75
CA GLY A 122 -18.94 6.75 -13.97
C GLY A 122 -18.68 6.72 -12.46
N ARG A 123 -18.03 5.66 -11.96
CA ARG A 123 -17.66 5.52 -10.54
C ARG A 123 -16.31 6.12 -10.19
N PHE A 124 -15.46 6.41 -11.22
CA PHE A 124 -14.19 7.15 -11.09
C PHE A 124 -14.25 8.47 -11.86
N PRO A 125 -15.13 9.41 -11.46
CA PRO A 125 -15.35 10.66 -12.21
C PRO A 125 -14.19 11.65 -12.07
N ILE A 126 -13.45 11.60 -10.95
CA ILE A 126 -12.31 12.48 -10.69
C ILE A 126 -11.07 11.83 -11.30
N ARG A 127 -10.44 12.54 -12.24
CA ARG A 127 -9.22 12.08 -12.89
C ARG A 127 -8.11 13.08 -12.64
N VAL A 128 -6.95 12.55 -12.24
CA VAL A 128 -5.72 13.31 -12.00
C VAL A 128 -4.61 12.67 -12.81
N GLU A 129 -3.90 13.47 -13.57
CA GLU A 129 -2.69 13.09 -14.26
C GLU A 129 -1.50 13.58 -13.45
N LEU A 130 -0.52 12.69 -13.22
CA LEU A 130 0.71 13.02 -12.50
C LEU A 130 1.80 13.34 -13.51
N ASP A 131 2.48 14.45 -13.30
CA ASP A 131 3.62 14.87 -14.11
C ASP A 131 4.85 13.98 -13.86
N SER A 132 5.76 13.95 -14.82
CA SER A 132 7.07 13.33 -14.68
C SER A 132 7.89 14.08 -13.63
N LEU A 133 8.67 13.33 -12.83
CA LEU A 133 9.55 13.93 -11.83
C LEU A 133 10.66 14.74 -12.50
N SER A 134 10.90 15.97 -12.01
CA SER A 134 12.02 16.81 -12.40
C SER A 134 13.30 16.44 -11.63
N VAL A 135 14.45 16.99 -12.03
CA VAL A 135 15.72 16.85 -11.29
C VAL A 135 15.57 17.33 -9.84
N ALA A 136 14.87 18.45 -9.63
CA ALA A 136 14.63 18.99 -8.29
C ALA A 136 13.76 18.05 -7.42
N ASP A 137 12.77 17.39 -8.02
CA ASP A 137 11.96 16.38 -7.31
C ASP A 137 12.82 15.19 -6.89
N PHE A 138 13.72 14.71 -7.75
CA PHE A 138 14.66 13.64 -7.42
C PHE A 138 15.62 14.05 -6.29
N GLU A 139 16.15 15.28 -6.30
CA GLU A 139 16.96 15.81 -5.20
C GLU A 139 16.18 15.83 -3.89
N CYS A 140 14.94 16.30 -3.94
CA CYS A 140 14.04 16.33 -2.78
C CYS A 140 13.77 14.93 -2.22
N ILE A 141 13.48 13.95 -3.08
CA ILE A 141 13.27 12.55 -2.68
C ILE A 141 14.52 11.94 -2.04
N LEU A 142 15.71 12.29 -2.54
CA LEU A 142 16.98 11.80 -1.99
C LEU A 142 17.35 12.42 -0.64
N THR A 143 16.83 13.61 -0.29
CA THR A 143 17.32 14.38 0.87
C THR A 143 16.25 14.69 1.92
N GLN A 144 15.01 14.94 1.51
CA GLN A 144 13.98 15.51 2.38
C GLN A 144 12.97 14.51 2.93
N THR A 145 12.89 13.31 2.36
CA THR A 145 11.98 12.27 2.89
C THR A 145 12.56 11.61 4.13
N ASP A 146 11.72 11.20 5.08
CA ASP A 146 12.18 10.60 6.35
C ASP A 146 13.02 9.34 6.16
N ALA A 147 12.65 8.50 5.19
CA ALA A 147 13.34 7.26 4.84
C ALA A 147 13.98 7.38 3.45
N CYS A 148 14.68 8.50 3.16
CA CYS A 148 15.37 8.66 1.89
C CYS A 148 16.51 7.64 1.72
N LEU A 149 16.81 7.31 0.47
CA LEU A 149 17.83 6.30 0.14
C LEU A 149 19.21 6.65 0.70
N THR A 150 19.59 7.92 0.68
CA THR A 150 20.86 8.38 1.24
C THR A 150 21.00 7.98 2.71
N ARG A 151 19.99 8.29 3.53
CA ARG A 151 19.99 7.89 4.97
C ARG A 151 19.95 6.39 5.17
N GLN A 152 19.23 5.65 4.30
CA GLN A 152 19.19 4.20 4.37
C GLN A 152 20.57 3.59 4.11
N TYR A 153 21.31 4.06 3.09
CA TYR A 153 22.65 3.60 2.81
C TYR A 153 23.67 4.03 3.87
N GLU A 154 23.59 5.25 4.40
CA GLU A 154 24.39 5.70 5.53
C GLU A 154 24.21 4.79 6.75
N ALA A 155 22.96 4.51 7.12
CA ALA A 155 22.65 3.62 8.23
C ALA A 155 23.12 2.18 7.99
N LEU A 156 22.96 1.68 6.77
CA LEU A 156 23.37 0.32 6.39
C LEU A 156 24.89 0.17 6.50
N LEU A 157 25.66 1.10 5.93
CA LEU A 157 27.13 1.01 5.97
C LEU A 157 27.70 1.29 7.37
N ALA A 158 27.00 2.08 8.19
CA ALA A 158 27.40 2.29 9.58
C ALA A 158 27.37 0.99 10.39
N THR A 159 26.54 0.00 10.04
CA THR A 159 26.55 -1.32 10.71
C THR A 159 27.85 -2.09 10.51
N GLU A 160 28.55 -1.83 9.40
CA GLU A 160 29.86 -2.41 9.08
C GLU A 160 31.03 -1.49 9.50
N GLY A 161 30.76 -0.43 10.26
CA GLY A 161 31.77 0.52 10.72
C GLY A 161 32.29 1.47 9.62
N VAL A 162 31.58 1.58 8.50
CA VAL A 162 31.90 2.47 7.38
C VAL A 162 31.06 3.74 7.47
N THR A 163 31.72 4.89 7.45
CA THR A 163 31.04 6.19 7.35
C THR A 163 30.86 6.55 5.87
N LEU A 164 29.61 6.67 5.44
CA LEU A 164 29.24 7.16 4.11
C LEU A 164 28.71 8.59 4.25
N GLU A 165 29.11 9.45 3.35
CA GLU A 165 28.62 10.83 3.24
C GLU A 165 28.21 11.11 1.79
N PHE A 166 27.01 11.60 1.59
CA PHE A 166 26.52 12.06 0.29
C PHE A 166 26.73 13.56 0.17
N ALA A 167 27.75 13.99 -0.58
CA ALA A 167 27.96 15.38 -0.89
C ALA A 167 26.81 15.94 -1.75
N GLU A 168 26.46 17.20 -1.56
CA GLU A 168 25.38 17.87 -2.29
C GLU A 168 25.53 17.75 -3.82
N ALA A 169 26.74 17.95 -4.33
CA ALA A 169 27.04 17.78 -5.75
C ALA A 169 26.84 16.34 -6.24
N GLY A 170 27.11 15.35 -5.38
CA GLY A 170 26.85 13.93 -5.66
C GLY A 170 25.35 13.62 -5.74
N VAL A 171 24.59 14.11 -4.77
CA VAL A 171 23.12 13.97 -4.75
C VAL A 171 22.50 14.56 -6.02
N ARG A 172 22.91 15.78 -6.38
CA ARG A 172 22.47 16.44 -7.61
C ARG A 172 22.80 15.62 -8.85
N ARG A 173 24.03 15.06 -8.91
CA ARG A 173 24.43 14.24 -10.05
C ARG A 173 23.63 12.94 -10.18
N LEU A 174 23.31 12.29 -9.06
CA LEU A 174 22.43 11.11 -9.03
C LEU A 174 21.03 11.49 -9.55
N ALA A 175 20.47 12.61 -9.10
CA ALA A 175 19.18 13.12 -9.56
C ALA A 175 19.16 13.39 -11.07
N GLU A 176 20.22 14.05 -11.61
CA GLU A 176 20.37 14.31 -13.05
C GLU A 176 20.44 13.01 -13.86
N ILE A 177 21.19 12.02 -13.38
CA ILE A 177 21.32 10.72 -14.07
C ILE A 177 19.96 10.01 -14.05
N ALA A 178 19.27 9.96 -12.90
CA ALA A 178 17.96 9.34 -12.79
C ALA A 178 16.94 9.97 -13.75
N TYR A 179 16.92 11.30 -13.82
CA TYR A 179 16.10 12.04 -14.75
C TYR A 179 16.43 11.69 -16.20
N GLN A 180 17.71 11.79 -16.59
CA GLN A 180 18.17 11.50 -17.95
C GLN A 180 17.86 10.07 -18.40
N VAL A 181 17.98 9.09 -17.49
CA VAL A 181 17.65 7.69 -17.81
C VAL A 181 16.14 7.53 -18.00
N ASN A 182 15.31 8.14 -17.16
CA ASN A 182 13.86 8.11 -17.33
C ASN A 182 13.41 8.77 -18.65
N GLU A 183 14.07 9.86 -19.08
CA GLU A 183 13.79 10.52 -20.38
C GLU A 183 14.19 9.65 -21.60
N LYS A 184 15.28 8.89 -21.48
CA LYS A 184 15.83 8.10 -22.60
C LYS A 184 15.29 6.68 -22.68
N THR A 185 14.72 6.17 -21.61
CA THR A 185 14.22 4.81 -21.49
C THR A 185 12.76 4.84 -21.01
N GLU A 186 12.29 3.76 -20.43
CA GLU A 186 10.98 3.74 -19.77
C GLU A 186 11.01 4.58 -18.48
N ASN A 187 10.06 5.50 -18.35
CA ASN A 187 9.91 6.32 -17.14
C ASN A 187 9.29 5.48 -16.02
N ILE A 188 10.11 5.08 -15.04
CA ILE A 188 9.69 4.33 -13.85
C ILE A 188 9.63 5.21 -12.59
N GLY A 189 9.61 6.54 -12.77
CA GLY A 189 9.50 7.50 -11.69
C GLY A 189 10.66 7.40 -10.69
N ALA A 190 10.36 7.58 -9.40
CA ALA A 190 11.34 7.54 -8.31
C ALA A 190 12.03 6.18 -8.14
N ARG A 191 11.45 5.08 -8.64
CA ARG A 191 12.11 3.76 -8.62
C ARG A 191 13.45 3.76 -9.35
N ARG A 192 13.66 4.73 -10.27
CA ARG A 192 14.94 4.89 -10.96
C ARG A 192 16.11 5.12 -10.00
N LEU A 193 15.89 5.77 -8.87
CA LEU A 193 16.92 6.02 -7.86
C LEU A 193 17.51 4.74 -7.23
N HIS A 194 16.83 3.60 -7.31
CA HIS A 194 17.37 2.31 -6.87
C HIS A 194 18.28 1.64 -7.90
N THR A 195 18.35 2.17 -9.12
CA THR A 195 19.09 1.56 -10.24
C THR A 195 20.22 2.44 -10.80
N VAL A 196 20.43 3.59 -10.17
CA VAL A 196 21.45 4.58 -10.59
C VAL A 196 22.63 4.62 -9.61
#